data_d71f80915094706558c858548c3a6dd3
#
_entry.id   d71f80915094706558c858548c3a6dd3
#
_cell.length_a   1.000
_cell.length_b   1.000
_cell.length_c   1.000
_cell.angle_alpha   90.00
_cell.angle_beta   90.00
_cell.angle_gamma   90.00
#
_symmetry.space_group_name_H-M   'P 1'
#
loop_
_entity.id
_entity.type
_entity.pdbx_description
1 polymer ?
#
loop_
_entity_poly.entity_id
_entity_poly.type
_entity_poly.pdbx_seq_one_letter_code
_entity_poly.pdbx_strand_id
1 'polypeptide(L)'
;MKDLLITLLNTAFWFGLHFGTAGAVCALPQDVQTRWFDPNRRFFTVSDWEMRVFRKIGLPKWKDRLPQFNPEFDKRHLKSGRDTAYLDRFLFITCRAEVIHYVIGVLGWVSLVFCLLSADRTAWLIRYAVIALAIQLANLPFAWIQRYNRKRLLSVRKRL
;
A
#
# COMPACT_ATOMS: atom_id res chain seq x y z
N MET A 1 -18.84 -14.42 -25.38
CA MET A 1 -19.58 -13.87 -24.20
C MET A 1 -18.98 -14.29 -22.87
N LYS A 2 -18.69 -15.60 -22.64
CA LYS A 2 -18.12 -16.06 -21.34
C LYS A 2 -16.80 -15.37 -21.00
N ASP A 3 -15.86 -15.27 -21.93
CA ASP A 3 -14.54 -14.66 -21.68
C ASP A 3 -14.63 -13.18 -21.31
N LEU A 4 -15.54 -12.44 -21.92
CA LEU A 4 -15.80 -11.05 -21.55
C LEU A 4 -16.32 -10.95 -20.11
N LEU A 5 -17.27 -11.84 -19.73
CA LEU A 5 -17.80 -11.86 -18.36
C LEU A 5 -16.70 -12.15 -17.35
N ILE A 6 -15.85 -13.16 -17.62
CA ILE A 6 -14.73 -13.50 -16.71
C ILE A 6 -13.78 -12.32 -16.56
N THR A 7 -13.45 -11.62 -17.65
CA THR A 7 -12.61 -10.43 -17.62
C THR A 7 -13.24 -9.31 -16.80
N LEU A 8 -14.55 -9.05 -16.99
CA LEU A 8 -15.27 -8.03 -16.22
C LEU A 8 -15.31 -8.36 -14.73
N LEU A 9 -15.57 -9.63 -14.37
CA LEU A 9 -15.56 -10.07 -12.96
C LEU A 9 -14.19 -9.89 -12.32
N ASN A 10 -13.13 -10.28 -13.01
CA ASN A 10 -11.76 -10.07 -12.52
C ASN A 10 -11.43 -8.58 -12.36
N THR A 11 -11.82 -7.76 -13.33
CA THR A 11 -11.63 -6.30 -13.26
C THR A 11 -12.40 -5.71 -12.07
N ALA A 12 -13.68 -6.08 -11.90
CA ALA A 12 -14.48 -5.63 -10.77
C ALA A 12 -13.89 -6.08 -9.42
N PHE A 13 -13.35 -7.30 -9.35
CA PHE A 13 -12.62 -7.79 -8.18
C PHE A 13 -11.43 -6.88 -7.82
N TRP A 14 -10.60 -6.51 -8.80
CA TRP A 14 -9.45 -5.64 -8.55
C TRP A 14 -9.85 -4.24 -8.08
N PHE A 15 -10.89 -3.64 -8.67
CA PHE A 15 -11.44 -2.37 -8.19
C PHE A 15 -11.98 -2.51 -6.76
N GLY A 16 -12.80 -3.53 -6.51
CA GLY A 16 -13.34 -3.82 -5.19
C GLY A 16 -12.24 -4.06 -4.15
N LEU A 17 -11.18 -4.77 -4.52
CA LEU A 17 -10.04 -5.02 -3.65
C LEU A 17 -9.32 -3.72 -3.26
N HIS A 18 -9.01 -2.85 -4.22
CA HIS A 18 -8.29 -1.61 -3.95
C HIS A 18 -9.10 -0.63 -3.09
N PHE A 19 -10.31 -0.32 -3.50
CA PHE A 19 -11.16 0.63 -2.79
C PHE A 19 -11.80 0.03 -1.54
N GLY A 20 -12.22 -1.23 -1.62
CA GLY A 20 -12.84 -1.95 -0.51
C GLY A 20 -11.86 -2.19 0.65
N THR A 21 -10.63 -2.58 0.37
CA THR A 21 -9.60 -2.75 1.43
C THR A 21 -9.32 -1.42 2.14
N ALA A 22 -9.15 -0.34 1.37
CA ALA A 22 -8.93 0.98 1.95
C ALA A 22 -10.13 1.41 2.82
N GLY A 23 -11.36 1.26 2.31
CA GLY A 23 -12.59 1.56 3.04
C GLY A 23 -12.73 0.71 4.31
N ALA A 24 -12.55 -0.61 4.21
CA ALA A 24 -12.67 -1.53 5.34
C ALA A 24 -11.66 -1.20 6.46
N VAL A 25 -10.40 -0.95 6.09
CA VAL A 25 -9.36 -0.58 7.07
C VAL A 25 -9.65 0.77 7.71
N CYS A 26 -10.16 1.75 6.96
CA CYS A 26 -10.53 3.05 7.51
C CYS A 26 -11.81 3.01 8.38
N ALA A 27 -12.68 2.03 8.16
CA ALA A 27 -13.91 1.84 8.93
C ALA A 27 -13.70 1.05 10.24
N LEU A 28 -12.52 0.51 10.49
CA LEU A 28 -12.21 -0.17 11.76
C LEU A 28 -12.42 0.78 12.95
N PRO A 29 -12.85 0.27 14.12
CA PRO A 29 -12.91 1.05 15.36
C PRO A 29 -11.59 1.73 15.68
N GLN A 30 -11.64 2.94 16.24
CA GLN A 30 -10.44 3.76 16.47
C GLN A 30 -9.40 3.09 17.40
N ASP A 31 -9.86 2.37 18.40
CA ASP A 31 -9.00 1.59 19.32
C ASP A 31 -8.25 0.48 18.58
N VAL A 32 -8.93 -0.23 17.67
CA VAL A 32 -8.31 -1.26 16.80
C VAL A 32 -7.28 -0.63 15.89
N GLN A 33 -7.64 0.48 15.23
CA GLN A 33 -6.71 1.18 14.33
C GLN A 33 -5.48 1.65 15.08
N THR A 34 -5.63 2.29 16.25
CA THR A 34 -4.52 2.79 17.05
C THR A 34 -3.60 1.66 17.50
N ARG A 35 -4.18 0.53 17.89
CA ARG A 35 -3.41 -0.65 18.28
C ARG A 35 -2.68 -1.31 17.10
N TRP A 36 -3.32 -1.41 15.94
CA TRP A 36 -2.76 -2.15 14.80
C TRP A 36 -1.72 -1.33 14.05
N PHE A 37 -1.92 -0.03 13.92
CA PHE A 37 -1.07 0.86 13.13
C PHE A 37 -0.14 1.73 13.98
N ASP A 38 0.21 1.25 15.20
CA ASP A 38 1.20 1.90 16.04
C ASP A 38 2.59 1.84 15.37
N PRO A 39 3.22 3.00 15.06
CA PRO A 39 4.52 3.07 14.41
C PRO A 39 5.67 2.46 15.23
N ASN A 40 5.47 2.23 16.54
CA ASN A 40 6.45 1.61 17.41
C ASN A 40 6.47 0.07 17.30
N ARG A 41 5.47 -0.55 16.66
CA ARG A 41 5.47 -2.00 16.49
C ARG A 41 6.63 -2.45 15.60
N ARG A 42 7.23 -3.60 15.94
CA ARG A 42 8.36 -4.19 15.22
C ARG A 42 8.12 -4.33 13.71
N PHE A 43 6.91 -4.64 13.31
CA PHE A 43 6.51 -4.74 11.89
C PHE A 43 6.79 -3.46 11.11
N PHE A 44 6.60 -2.28 11.72
CA PHE A 44 6.78 -0.99 11.08
C PHE A 44 8.21 -0.43 11.22
N THR A 45 9.09 -1.13 11.91
CA THR A 45 10.49 -0.70 12.02
C THR A 45 11.17 -0.77 10.65
N VAL A 46 11.85 0.31 10.30
CA VAL A 46 12.60 0.42 9.04
C VAL A 46 14.10 0.40 9.35
N SER A 47 14.78 -0.61 8.84
CA SER A 47 16.21 -0.80 9.07
C SER A 47 17.06 0.18 8.24
N ASP A 48 18.31 0.38 8.65
CA ASP A 48 19.23 1.21 7.87
C ASP A 48 19.64 0.53 6.56
N TRP A 49 19.59 -0.81 6.52
CA TRP A 49 19.77 -1.56 5.27
C TRP A 49 18.67 -1.23 4.26
N GLU A 50 17.39 -1.27 4.67
CA GLU A 50 16.27 -0.88 3.78
C GLU A 50 16.45 0.55 3.27
N MET A 51 16.87 1.48 4.14
CA MET A 51 17.12 2.86 3.72
C MET A 51 18.27 2.98 2.71
N ARG A 52 19.28 2.11 2.79
CA ARG A 52 20.34 2.03 1.76
C ARG A 52 19.78 1.52 0.44
N VAL A 53 18.96 0.46 0.47
CA VAL A 53 18.28 -0.06 -0.73
C VAL A 53 17.41 1.00 -1.36
N PHE A 54 16.57 1.67 -0.59
CA PHE A 54 15.67 2.73 -1.09
C PHE A 54 16.44 3.88 -1.76
N ARG A 55 17.60 4.25 -1.22
CA ARG A 55 18.47 5.25 -1.84
C ARG A 55 19.12 4.72 -3.12
N LYS A 56 19.57 3.45 -3.13
CA LYS A 56 20.19 2.82 -4.29
C LYS A 56 19.25 2.72 -5.50
N ILE A 57 17.97 2.41 -5.27
CA ILE A 57 16.94 2.38 -6.33
C ILE A 57 16.41 3.77 -6.69
N GLY A 58 16.94 4.83 -6.09
CA GLY A 58 16.55 6.21 -6.39
C GLY A 58 15.17 6.61 -5.88
N LEU A 59 14.60 5.88 -4.90
CA LEU A 59 13.27 6.15 -4.34
C LEU A 59 13.05 7.63 -4.00
N PRO A 60 13.99 8.36 -3.36
CA PRO A 60 13.83 9.79 -3.07
C PRO A 60 13.56 10.66 -4.28
N LYS A 61 14.09 10.27 -5.46
CA LYS A 61 14.02 11.07 -6.68
C LYS A 61 12.67 10.91 -7.41
N TRP A 62 12.05 9.74 -7.30
CA TRP A 62 10.83 9.45 -8.06
C TRP A 62 9.56 9.26 -7.22
N LYS A 63 9.67 9.08 -5.89
CA LYS A 63 8.51 8.84 -5.01
C LYS A 63 7.42 9.92 -5.13
N ASP A 64 7.80 11.17 -5.40
CA ASP A 64 6.88 12.30 -5.47
C ASP A 64 6.18 12.42 -6.83
N ARG A 65 6.58 11.60 -7.83
CA ARG A 65 5.91 11.50 -9.13
C ARG A 65 4.70 10.56 -9.10
N LEU A 66 4.65 9.64 -8.14
CA LEU A 66 3.50 8.74 -8.00
C LEU A 66 2.29 9.49 -7.44
N PRO A 67 1.05 9.07 -7.81
CA PRO A 67 -0.15 9.71 -7.31
C PRO A 67 -0.27 9.57 -5.78
N GLN A 68 -0.92 10.54 -5.17
CA GLN A 68 -1.25 10.55 -3.75
C GLN A 68 -2.76 10.67 -3.61
N PHE A 69 -3.37 9.73 -2.90
CA PHE A 69 -4.81 9.68 -2.70
C PHE A 69 -5.25 10.16 -1.31
N ASN A 70 -4.29 10.41 -0.40
CA ASN A 70 -4.62 10.90 0.94
C ASN A 70 -4.56 12.44 0.96
N PRO A 71 -5.69 13.16 1.19
CA PRO A 71 -5.73 14.60 1.22
C PRO A 71 -5.20 15.21 2.54
N GLU A 72 -5.07 14.43 3.62
CA GLU A 72 -4.68 14.93 4.94
C GLU A 72 -3.21 15.41 4.97
N PHE A 73 -2.34 14.81 4.14
CA PHE A 73 -0.90 15.09 4.16
C PHE A 73 -0.32 15.20 2.76
N ASP A 74 0.47 16.25 2.54
CA ASP A 74 1.30 16.33 1.36
C ASP A 74 2.62 15.59 1.60
N LYS A 75 2.88 14.54 0.82
CA LYS A 75 4.13 13.77 0.89
C LYS A 75 5.38 14.58 0.48
N ARG A 76 5.18 15.70 -0.22
CA ARG A 76 6.26 16.55 -0.73
C ARG A 76 6.70 17.57 0.32
N HIS A 77 5.77 18.11 1.08
CA HIS A 77 6.01 19.19 2.01
C HIS A 77 5.44 18.87 3.39
N LEU A 78 6.26 19.03 4.42
CA LEU A 78 5.76 19.08 5.79
C LEU A 78 5.25 20.48 6.07
N LYS A 79 4.06 20.62 6.64
CA LYS A 79 3.51 21.93 7.06
C LYS A 79 4.51 22.61 8.01
N SER A 80 4.67 23.93 7.87
CA SER A 80 5.36 24.76 8.85
C SER A 80 4.56 24.78 10.15
N GLY A 81 5.21 24.82 11.30
CA GLY A 81 4.55 24.72 12.61
C GLY A 81 4.31 23.26 13.05
N ARG A 82 5.30 22.43 12.85
CA ARG A 82 5.30 21.00 13.20
C ARG A 82 5.08 20.81 14.68
N ASP A 83 3.89 20.43 15.07
CA ASP A 83 3.66 19.86 16.39
C ASP A 83 3.81 18.33 16.36
N THR A 84 4.01 17.73 17.52
CA THR A 84 4.15 16.29 17.68
C THR A 84 2.88 15.57 17.24
N ALA A 85 1.70 16.14 17.47
CA ALA A 85 0.42 15.55 17.10
C ALA A 85 0.26 15.40 15.58
N TYR A 86 0.68 16.41 14.78
CA TYR A 86 0.72 16.32 13.33
C TYR A 86 1.64 15.20 12.85
N LEU A 87 2.85 15.08 13.43
CA LEU A 87 3.79 14.03 13.07
C LEU A 87 3.29 12.64 13.47
N ASP A 88 2.67 12.50 14.64
CA ASP A 88 2.10 11.24 15.11
C ASP A 88 0.94 10.80 14.20
N ARG A 89 0.08 11.72 13.80
CA ARG A 89 -0.97 11.43 12.82
C ARG A 89 -0.40 10.99 11.49
N PHE A 90 0.66 11.65 11.01
CA PHE A 90 1.30 11.26 9.75
C PHE A 90 1.98 9.89 9.85
N LEU A 91 2.69 9.60 10.94
CA LEU A 91 3.28 8.29 11.23
C LEU A 91 2.23 7.19 11.20
N PHE A 92 1.12 7.39 11.90
CA PHE A 92 -0.02 6.47 11.91
C PHE A 92 -0.54 6.19 10.49
N ILE A 93 -0.74 7.23 9.67
CA ILE A 93 -1.23 7.09 8.30
C ILE A 93 -0.24 6.31 7.42
N THR A 94 1.08 6.50 7.60
CA THR A 94 2.06 5.69 6.86
C THR A 94 1.99 4.20 7.22
N CYS A 95 1.73 3.86 8.49
CA CYS A 95 1.54 2.47 8.92
C CYS A 95 0.28 1.86 8.32
N ARG A 96 -0.84 2.58 8.38
CA ARG A 96 -2.13 2.15 7.82
C ARG A 96 -2.04 1.94 6.30
N ALA A 97 -1.45 2.88 5.58
CA ALA A 97 -1.31 2.79 4.14
C ALA A 97 -0.38 1.62 3.73
N GLU A 98 0.72 1.38 4.45
CA GLU A 98 1.60 0.23 4.20
C GLU A 98 0.84 -1.09 4.30
N VAL A 99 0.03 -1.28 5.35
CA VAL A 99 -0.76 -2.49 5.55
C VAL A 99 -1.78 -2.66 4.44
N ILE A 100 -2.48 -1.59 4.04
CA ILE A 100 -3.43 -1.64 2.91
C ILE A 100 -2.73 -2.18 1.65
N HIS A 101 -1.55 -1.67 1.31
CA HIS A 101 -0.81 -2.13 0.14
C HIS A 101 -0.39 -3.61 0.25
N TYR A 102 0.03 -4.07 1.41
CA TYR A 102 0.35 -5.49 1.61
C TYR A 102 -0.88 -6.39 1.53
N VAL A 103 -2.01 -5.98 2.12
CA VAL A 103 -3.27 -6.74 2.03
C VAL A 103 -3.73 -6.86 0.58
N ILE A 104 -3.69 -5.77 -0.20
CA ILE A 104 -4.00 -5.79 -1.63
C ILE A 104 -3.05 -6.76 -2.37
N GLY A 105 -1.75 -6.72 -2.08
CA GLY A 105 -0.77 -7.59 -2.69
C GLY A 105 -1.05 -9.08 -2.41
N VAL A 106 -1.39 -9.43 -1.18
CA VAL A 106 -1.68 -10.82 -0.79
C VAL A 106 -3.03 -11.28 -1.35
N LEU A 107 -4.11 -10.51 -1.12
CA LEU A 107 -5.45 -10.87 -1.55
C LEU A 107 -5.62 -10.80 -3.07
N GLY A 108 -4.78 -10.06 -3.77
CA GLY A 108 -4.80 -9.98 -5.23
C GLY A 108 -4.65 -11.34 -5.91
N TRP A 109 -3.93 -12.28 -5.28
CA TRP A 109 -3.78 -13.65 -5.79
C TRP A 109 -5.09 -14.46 -5.79
N VAL A 110 -6.10 -14.05 -5.03
CA VAL A 110 -7.45 -14.65 -5.09
C VAL A 110 -8.08 -14.47 -6.47
N SER A 111 -7.64 -13.46 -7.24
CA SER A 111 -8.09 -13.26 -8.64
C SER A 111 -7.87 -14.48 -9.54
N LEU A 112 -6.95 -15.37 -9.20
CA LEU A 112 -6.68 -16.60 -9.94
C LEU A 112 -7.89 -17.55 -9.94
N VAL A 113 -8.77 -17.48 -8.95
CA VAL A 113 -9.97 -18.32 -8.88
C VAL A 113 -10.88 -18.16 -10.10
N PHE A 114 -10.85 -17.00 -10.75
CA PHE A 114 -11.66 -16.74 -11.95
C PHE A 114 -11.27 -17.62 -13.15
N CYS A 115 -10.06 -18.21 -13.18
CA CYS A 115 -9.67 -19.18 -14.21
C CYS A 115 -10.60 -20.40 -14.23
N LEU A 116 -11.21 -20.77 -13.08
CA LEU A 116 -12.10 -21.91 -12.96
C LEU A 116 -13.40 -21.76 -13.76
N LEU A 117 -13.76 -20.54 -14.13
CA LEU A 117 -14.95 -20.22 -14.92
C LEU A 117 -14.74 -20.44 -16.42
N SER A 118 -13.48 -20.61 -16.87
CA SER A 118 -13.13 -20.82 -18.29
C SER A 118 -13.03 -22.29 -18.64
N ALA A 119 -13.29 -22.61 -19.92
CA ALA A 119 -13.02 -23.91 -20.50
C ALA A 119 -11.49 -24.18 -20.61
N ASP A 120 -10.70 -23.16 -20.99
CA ASP A 120 -9.24 -23.21 -21.01
C ASP A 120 -8.67 -22.62 -19.70
N ARG A 121 -8.75 -23.42 -18.66
CA ARG A 121 -8.30 -23.01 -17.30
C ARG A 121 -6.82 -22.65 -17.27
N THR A 122 -5.99 -23.36 -18.02
CA THR A 122 -4.54 -23.15 -18.00
C THR A 122 -4.15 -21.81 -18.60
N ALA A 123 -4.67 -21.46 -19.77
CA ALA A 123 -4.39 -20.16 -20.39
C ALA A 123 -4.88 -19.00 -19.51
N TRP A 124 -6.07 -19.14 -18.89
CA TRP A 124 -6.61 -18.10 -18.01
C TRP A 124 -5.86 -18.00 -16.69
N LEU A 125 -5.39 -19.11 -16.12
CA LEU A 125 -4.54 -19.11 -14.94
C LEU A 125 -3.24 -18.33 -15.20
N ILE A 126 -2.57 -18.60 -16.32
CA ILE A 126 -1.35 -17.89 -16.70
C ILE A 126 -1.61 -16.39 -16.87
N ARG A 127 -2.68 -16.03 -17.60
CA ARG A 127 -3.06 -14.60 -17.80
C ARG A 127 -3.27 -13.88 -16.46
N TYR A 128 -4.06 -14.45 -15.55
CA TYR A 128 -4.35 -13.82 -14.28
C TYR A 128 -3.16 -13.83 -13.33
N ALA A 129 -2.29 -14.85 -13.38
CA ALA A 129 -1.05 -14.84 -12.63
C ALA A 129 -0.11 -13.70 -13.07
N VAL A 130 0.01 -13.48 -14.39
CA VAL A 130 0.79 -12.36 -14.94
C VAL A 130 0.19 -11.03 -14.52
N ILE A 131 -1.14 -10.87 -14.60
CA ILE A 131 -1.83 -9.64 -14.18
C ILE A 131 -1.64 -9.40 -12.68
N ALA A 132 -1.87 -10.42 -11.85
CA ALA A 132 -1.69 -10.31 -10.40
C ALA A 132 -0.25 -9.95 -10.02
N LEU A 133 0.73 -10.58 -10.66
CA LEU A 133 2.14 -10.25 -10.46
C LEU A 133 2.47 -8.81 -10.88
N ALA A 134 1.99 -8.37 -12.05
CA ALA A 134 2.20 -7.01 -12.53
C ALA A 134 1.60 -5.96 -11.59
N ILE A 135 0.37 -6.18 -11.12
CA ILE A 135 -0.29 -5.29 -10.16
C ILE A 135 0.45 -5.30 -8.82
N GLN A 136 0.90 -6.47 -8.34
CA GLN A 136 1.69 -6.55 -7.11
C GLN A 136 3.01 -5.80 -7.23
N LEU A 137 3.74 -5.95 -8.32
CA LEU A 137 4.98 -5.21 -8.55
C LEU A 137 4.74 -3.69 -8.63
N ALA A 138 3.64 -3.26 -9.25
CA ALA A 138 3.25 -1.86 -9.29
C ALA A 138 2.81 -1.32 -7.92
N ASN A 139 2.29 -2.18 -7.03
CA ASN A 139 1.82 -1.82 -5.69
C ASN A 139 2.97 -1.70 -4.66
N LEU A 140 4.05 -2.47 -4.81
CA LEU A 140 5.20 -2.46 -3.88
C LEU A 140 5.82 -1.07 -3.69
N PRO A 141 6.04 -0.24 -4.72
CA PRO A 141 6.55 1.12 -4.57
C PRO A 141 5.77 1.99 -3.59
N PHE A 142 4.46 1.83 -3.52
CA PHE A 142 3.63 2.59 -2.58
C PHE A 142 3.92 2.18 -1.13
N ALA A 143 4.06 0.89 -0.83
CA ALA A 143 4.47 0.42 0.50
C ALA A 143 5.89 0.92 0.86
N TRP A 144 6.84 0.88 -0.07
CA TRP A 144 8.21 1.39 0.15
C TRP A 144 8.25 2.88 0.45
N ILE A 145 7.41 3.67 -0.21
CA ILE A 145 7.27 5.11 0.06
C ILE A 145 6.81 5.34 1.50
N GLN A 146 5.84 4.56 1.99
CA GLN A 146 5.36 4.67 3.38
C GLN A 146 6.49 4.37 4.36
N ARG A 147 7.24 3.30 4.15
CA ARG A 147 8.39 2.92 4.99
C ARG A 147 9.47 4.00 4.97
N TYR A 148 9.85 4.47 3.80
CA TYR A 148 10.85 5.53 3.64
C TYR A 148 10.44 6.83 4.35
N ASN A 149 9.20 7.27 4.14
CA ASN A 149 8.68 8.48 4.76
C ASN A 149 8.60 8.33 6.28
N ARG A 150 8.16 7.19 6.81
CA ARG A 150 8.08 6.91 8.24
C ARG A 150 9.45 7.02 8.92
N LYS A 151 10.52 6.44 8.35
CA LYS A 151 11.88 6.57 8.92
C LYS A 151 12.32 8.02 8.99
N ARG A 152 12.00 8.82 7.98
CA ARG A 152 12.31 10.26 7.97
C ARG A 152 11.50 11.03 9.00
N LEU A 153 10.20 10.77 9.10
CA LEU A 153 9.30 11.41 10.07
C LEU A 153 9.76 11.13 11.52
N LEU A 154 10.12 9.87 11.82
CA LEU A 154 10.66 9.50 13.14
C LEU A 154 11.95 10.26 13.45
N SER A 155 12.81 10.51 12.46
CA SER A 155 14.03 11.30 12.65
C SER A 155 13.73 12.79 12.90
N VAL A 156 12.69 13.33 12.30
CA VAL A 156 12.24 14.72 12.55
C VAL A 156 11.62 14.83 13.95
N ARG A 157 10.72 13.89 14.32
CA ARG A 157 10.06 13.85 15.63
C ARG A 157 11.03 13.80 16.80
N LYS A 158 12.17 13.10 16.64
CA LYS A 158 13.20 13.01 17.68
C LYS A 158 13.97 14.32 17.94
N ARG A 159 13.81 15.31 17.05
CA ARG A 159 14.52 16.60 17.14
C ARG A 159 13.61 17.72 17.68
N LEU A 160 12.36 17.44 17.92
CA LEU A 160 11.38 18.31 18.58
C LEU A 160 11.29 18.00 20.07
#